data_2029dca756963ac43469b03f4dd9d38a
#
_entry.id   2029dca756963ac43469b03f4dd9d38a
#
_cell.length_a   1.000
_cell.length_b   1.000
_cell.length_c   1.000
_cell.angle_alpha   90.00
_cell.angle_beta   90.00
_cell.angle_gamma   90.00
#
_symmetry.space_group_name_H-M   'P 1'
#
loop_
_entity.id
_entity.type
_entity.pdbx_description
1 polymer ?
#
loop_
_entity_poly.entity_id
_entity_poly.type
_entity_poly.pdbx_seq_one_letter_code
_entity_poly.pdbx_strand_id
1 'polypeptide(L)' 'MTEPERHKLMLDLLRDRPFASVRDLQAVVDASPATIRRDIAKLHA' A
#
# COMPACT_ATOMS: atom_id res chain seq x y z
N MET A 1 -11.63 -5.45 2.58
CA MET A 1 -10.92 -4.77 1.48
C MET A 1 -10.17 -5.82 0.66
N THR A 2 -10.35 -5.82 -0.64
CA THR A 2 -9.70 -6.78 -1.54
C THR A 2 -8.31 -6.31 -1.93
N GLU A 3 -7.49 -7.21 -2.48
CA GLU A 3 -6.15 -6.85 -2.94
C GLU A 3 -6.19 -5.74 -4.01
N PRO A 4 -7.05 -5.80 -5.04
CA PRO A 4 -7.14 -4.69 -6.00
C PRO A 4 -7.50 -3.35 -5.35
N GLU A 5 -8.39 -3.35 -4.38
CA GLU A 5 -8.76 -2.14 -3.67
C GLU A 5 -7.58 -1.59 -2.86
N ARG A 6 -6.85 -2.47 -2.16
CA ARG A 6 -5.65 -2.06 -1.42
C ARG A 6 -4.62 -1.43 -2.35
N HIS A 7 -4.36 -2.10 -3.48
CA HIS A 7 -3.35 -1.63 -4.44
C HIS A 7 -3.72 -0.25 -4.99
N LYS A 8 -5.01 -0.03 -5.27
CA LYS A 8 -5.45 1.27 -5.77
C LYS A 8 -5.21 2.36 -4.74
N LEU A 9 -5.58 2.12 -3.48
CA LEU A 9 -5.39 3.09 -2.41
C LEU A 9 -3.91 3.36 -2.16
N MET A 10 -3.08 2.32 -2.21
CA MET A 10 -1.65 2.47 -2.03
C MET A 10 -1.03 3.30 -3.16
N LEU A 11 -1.42 3.03 -4.41
CA LEU A 11 -0.93 3.78 -5.55
C LEU A 11 -1.38 5.25 -5.50
N ASP A 12 -2.62 5.50 -5.06
CA ASP A 12 -3.11 6.85 -4.92
C ASP A 12 -2.29 7.63 -3.88
N LEU A 13 -2.00 7.00 -2.74
CA LEU A 13 -1.18 7.63 -1.70
C LEU A 13 0.23 7.90 -2.22
N LEU A 14 0.84 6.92 -2.91
CA LEU A 14 2.21 7.05 -3.41
C LEU A 14 2.32 8.10 -4.51
N ARG A 15 1.23 8.39 -5.21
CA ARG A 15 1.19 9.47 -6.20
C ARG A 15 1.38 10.83 -5.53
N ASP A 16 0.75 11.00 -4.36
CA ASP A 16 0.83 12.25 -3.61
C ASP A 16 2.09 12.29 -2.72
N ARG A 17 2.51 11.13 -2.22
CA ARG A 17 3.62 11.02 -1.27
C ARG A 17 4.53 9.85 -1.68
N PRO A 18 5.46 10.08 -2.63
CA PRO A 18 6.29 8.99 -3.17
C PRO A 18 7.20 8.30 -2.16
N PHE A 19 7.41 8.91 -0.99
CA PHE A 19 8.25 8.32 0.06
C PHE A 19 7.44 7.86 1.27
N ALA A 20 6.23 7.34 1.02
CA ALA A 20 5.38 6.84 2.09
C ALA A 20 6.00 5.59 2.74
N SER A 21 5.90 5.52 4.07
CA SER A 21 6.36 4.35 4.82
C SER A 21 5.24 3.30 4.90
N VAL A 22 5.59 2.08 5.39
CA VAL A 22 4.58 1.05 5.64
C VAL A 22 3.51 1.57 6.59
N ARG A 23 3.92 2.35 7.61
CA ARG A 23 2.98 2.94 8.57
C ARG A 23 2.02 3.90 7.87
N ASP A 24 2.54 4.70 6.93
CA ASP A 24 1.69 5.61 6.17
C ASP A 24 0.66 4.84 5.35
N LEU A 25 1.06 3.73 4.75
CA LEU A 25 0.16 2.89 3.98
C LEU A 25 -0.88 2.23 4.88
N GLN A 26 -0.51 1.85 6.11
CA GLN A 26 -1.46 1.31 7.07
C GLN A 26 -2.56 2.30 7.46
N ALA A 27 -2.30 3.60 7.31
CA ALA A 27 -3.31 4.61 7.60
C ALA A 27 -4.42 4.62 6.56
N VAL A 28 -4.17 4.12 5.36
CA VAL A 28 -5.18 4.12 4.28
C VAL A 28 -5.68 2.73 3.93
N VAL A 29 -4.95 1.66 4.29
CA VAL A 29 -5.39 0.30 4.02
C VAL A 29 -5.43 -0.50 5.32
N ASP A 30 -6.44 -1.38 5.44
CA ASP A 30 -6.61 -2.22 6.61
C ASP A 30 -5.88 -3.54 6.37
N ALA A 31 -4.58 -3.54 6.60
CA ALA A 31 -3.75 -4.72 6.37
C ALA A 31 -2.55 -4.72 7.31
N SER A 32 -2.01 -5.92 7.58
CA SER A 32 -0.82 -6.05 8.41
C SER A 32 0.42 -5.54 7.67
N PRO A 33 1.49 -5.17 8.40
CA PRO A 33 2.74 -4.76 7.75
C PRO A 33 3.28 -5.82 6.78
N ALA A 34 3.15 -7.10 7.13
CA ALA A 34 3.62 -8.19 6.25
C ALA A 34 2.84 -8.20 4.94
N THR A 35 1.51 -8.02 5.01
CA THR A 35 0.67 -7.96 3.82
C THR A 35 1.02 -6.76 2.96
N ILE A 36 1.24 -5.60 3.59
CA ILE A 36 1.60 -4.38 2.87
C ILE A 36 2.95 -4.54 2.17
N ARG A 37 3.94 -5.13 2.82
CA ARG A 37 5.24 -5.39 2.20
C ARG A 37 5.12 -6.31 1.00
N ARG A 38 4.26 -7.34 1.11
CA ARG A 38 3.99 -8.25 0.00
C ARG A 38 3.34 -7.53 -1.15
N ASP A 39 2.37 -6.66 -0.85
CA ASP A 39 1.69 -5.86 -1.87
C ASP A 39 2.67 -4.91 -2.56
N ILE A 40 3.56 -4.28 -1.80
CA ILE A 40 4.58 -3.40 -2.36
C ILE A 40 5.45 -4.16 -3.36
N ALA A 41 5.87 -5.38 -3.00
CA ALA A 41 6.67 -6.21 -3.89
C ALA A 41 5.93 -6.50 -5.19
N LYS A 42 4.62 -6.76 -5.12
CA LYS A 42 3.80 -6.99 -6.32
C LYS A 42 3.69 -5.74 -7.17
N LEU A 43 3.59 -4.57 -6.56
CA LEU A 43 3.47 -3.31 -7.29
C LEU A 43 4.76 -2.94 -8.02
N HIS A 44 5.88 -3.43 -7.54
CA HIS A 44 7.19 -3.18 -8.16
C HIS A 44 7.59 -4.27 -9.16
N ALA A 45 6.80 -5.30 -9.27
CA ALA A 45 7.12 -6.43 -10.17
C ALA A 45 6.96 -6.05 -11.64
#